data_421b4ce8965c22307bb774a56b672913
#
_entry.id   421b4ce8965c22307bb774a56b672913
#
_cell.length_a   1.000
_cell.length_b   1.000
_cell.length_c   1.000
_cell.angle_alpha   90.00
_cell.angle_beta   90.00
_cell.angle_gamma   90.00
#
_symmetry.space_group_name_H-M   'P 1'
#
loop_
_entity.id
_entity.type
_entity.pdbx_description
1 polymer ?
#
loop_
_entity_poly.entity_id
_entity_poly.type
_entity_poly.pdbx_seq_one_letter_code
_entity_poly.pdbx_strand_id
1 'polypeptide(L)'
;MTVFLAEGEPKTADAILNFERLHSLPVHICTDGSVLETQSFAAVVDALYGTGFHGEQRPSGLAACGLIRRLHKSGAFVLAVDLPSGINTDTGEVAEGAAHADLTVTFDSYKPLHMAESSAPLCGEIVCADIGIRDEWHPEF
;
A
#
# COMPACT_ATOMS: atom_id res chain seq x y z
N MET A 1 7.52 -13.50 -8.84
CA MET A 1 6.77 -12.37 -8.25
C MET A 1 5.68 -11.96 -9.23
N THR A 2 4.49 -11.61 -8.73
CA THR A 2 3.39 -11.06 -9.55
C THR A 2 3.17 -9.60 -9.17
N VAL A 3 3.01 -8.73 -10.15
CA VAL A 3 2.65 -7.31 -10.00
C VAL A 3 1.24 -7.15 -10.52
N PHE A 4 0.32 -6.70 -9.67
CA PHE A 4 -1.06 -6.42 -10.03
C PHE A 4 -1.29 -4.90 -10.13
N LEU A 5 -1.69 -4.46 -11.31
CA LEU A 5 -1.98 -3.05 -11.59
C LEU A 5 -3.48 -2.77 -11.35
N ALA A 6 -3.86 -2.57 -10.08
CA ALA A 6 -5.25 -2.43 -9.68
C ALA A 6 -5.96 -1.20 -10.27
N GLU A 7 -5.24 -0.10 -10.46
CA GLU A 7 -5.74 1.16 -11.04
C GLU A 7 -5.35 1.33 -12.52
N GLY A 8 -4.86 0.25 -13.17
CA GLY A 8 -4.36 0.26 -14.54
C GLY A 8 -2.92 0.75 -14.65
N GLU A 9 -2.51 1.08 -15.86
CA GLU A 9 -1.14 1.51 -16.12
C GLU A 9 -0.78 2.85 -15.45
N PRO A 10 0.48 3.03 -15.05
CA PRO A 10 0.93 4.27 -14.40
C PRO A 10 0.83 5.48 -15.32
N LYS A 11 0.60 6.66 -14.73
CA LYS A 11 0.34 7.90 -15.48
C LYS A 11 1.35 9.01 -15.22
N THR A 12 2.10 8.94 -14.11
CA THR A 12 3.14 9.93 -13.81
C THR A 12 4.47 9.52 -14.44
N ALA A 13 5.32 10.47 -14.79
CA ALA A 13 6.60 10.21 -15.48
C ALA A 13 7.48 9.22 -14.71
N ASP A 14 7.61 9.39 -13.39
CA ASP A 14 8.43 8.52 -12.55
C ASP A 14 7.84 7.10 -12.43
N ALA A 15 6.51 6.99 -12.32
CA ALA A 15 5.84 5.70 -12.27
C ALA A 15 5.95 4.96 -13.61
N ILE A 16 5.81 5.66 -14.75
CA ILE A 16 6.02 5.09 -16.09
C ILE A 16 7.45 4.57 -16.22
N LEU A 17 8.45 5.38 -15.86
CA LEU A 17 9.86 4.98 -15.92
C LEU A 17 10.14 3.72 -15.09
N ASN A 18 9.58 3.65 -13.88
CA ASN A 18 9.75 2.47 -13.03
C ASN A 18 8.99 1.25 -13.57
N PHE A 19 7.82 1.47 -14.16
CA PHE A 19 7.06 0.41 -14.81
C PHE A 19 7.81 -0.18 -16.02
N GLU A 20 8.43 0.65 -16.85
CA GLU A 20 9.26 0.20 -17.97
C GLU A 20 10.43 -0.67 -17.48
N ARG A 21 11.04 -0.32 -16.35
CA ARG A 21 12.12 -1.12 -15.73
C ARG A 21 11.65 -2.52 -15.32
N LEU A 22 10.37 -2.71 -14.94
CA LEU A 22 9.84 -4.02 -14.60
C LEU A 22 9.89 -5.02 -15.75
N HIS A 23 9.81 -4.55 -17.00
CA HIS A 23 9.89 -5.43 -18.18
C HIS A 23 11.23 -6.13 -18.34
N SER A 24 12.29 -5.63 -17.70
CA SER A 24 13.61 -6.27 -17.66
C SER A 24 13.76 -7.30 -16.54
N LEU A 25 12.78 -7.43 -15.66
CA LEU A 25 12.80 -8.31 -14.50
C LEU A 25 11.91 -9.56 -14.72
N PRO A 26 12.20 -10.69 -14.06
CA PRO A 26 11.40 -11.90 -14.15
C PRO A 26 10.12 -11.79 -13.30
N VAL A 27 9.25 -10.85 -13.66
CA VAL A 27 7.98 -10.58 -12.98
C VAL A 27 6.81 -10.84 -13.92
N HIS A 28 5.71 -11.32 -13.37
CA HIS A 28 4.44 -11.46 -14.09
C HIS A 28 3.59 -10.22 -13.77
N ILE A 29 3.20 -9.48 -14.81
CA ILE A 29 2.35 -8.29 -14.68
C ILE A 29 0.93 -8.65 -15.11
N CYS A 30 -0.07 -8.32 -14.29
CA CYS A 30 -1.48 -8.53 -14.60
C CYS A 30 -2.33 -7.32 -14.23
N THR A 31 -3.43 -7.14 -14.95
CA THR A 31 -4.44 -6.09 -14.71
C THR A 31 -5.77 -6.66 -14.26
N ASP A 32 -5.94 -7.98 -14.33
CA ASP A 32 -7.13 -8.68 -13.87
C ASP A 32 -6.84 -9.37 -12.53
N GLY A 33 -7.42 -8.82 -11.45
CA GLY A 33 -7.28 -9.36 -10.11
C GLY A 33 -7.95 -10.71 -9.90
N SER A 34 -8.92 -11.07 -10.74
CA SER A 34 -9.65 -12.34 -10.62
C SER A 34 -8.72 -13.55 -10.79
N VAL A 35 -7.68 -13.43 -11.59
CA VAL A 35 -6.68 -14.49 -11.79
C VAL A 35 -5.87 -14.79 -10.52
N LEU A 36 -5.84 -13.85 -9.57
CA LEU A 36 -5.13 -13.99 -8.29
C LEU A 36 -6.03 -14.60 -7.20
N GLU A 37 -7.33 -14.66 -7.44
CA GLU A 37 -8.30 -15.12 -6.43
C GLU A 37 -8.12 -16.59 -6.06
N THR A 38 -7.63 -17.39 -6.94
CA THR A 38 -7.40 -18.83 -6.74
C THR A 38 -5.96 -19.17 -6.38
N GLN A 39 -5.08 -18.16 -6.34
CA GLN A 39 -3.66 -18.35 -6.05
C GLN A 39 -3.37 -18.16 -4.56
N SER A 40 -2.29 -18.82 -4.10
CA SER A 40 -1.75 -18.66 -2.76
C SER A 40 -0.41 -17.92 -2.85
N PHE A 41 -0.20 -16.99 -1.94
CA PHE A 41 1.03 -16.21 -1.84
C PHE A 41 1.56 -16.28 -0.41
N ALA A 42 2.88 -16.36 -0.25
CA ALA A 42 3.52 -16.28 1.06
C ALA A 42 3.47 -14.85 1.63
N ALA A 43 3.55 -13.85 0.74
CA ALA A 43 3.48 -12.44 1.11
C ALA A 43 2.78 -11.62 0.04
N VAL A 44 2.17 -10.52 0.47
CA VAL A 44 1.53 -9.50 -0.37
C VAL A 44 2.11 -8.14 0.02
N VAL A 45 2.45 -7.32 -0.96
CA VAL A 45 2.86 -5.93 -0.75
C VAL A 45 1.71 -5.03 -1.17
N ASP A 46 1.16 -4.28 -0.21
CA ASP A 46 0.20 -3.21 -0.44
C ASP A 46 0.94 -1.92 -0.78
N ALA A 47 0.95 -1.56 -2.04
CA ALA A 47 1.53 -0.34 -2.58
C ALA A 47 0.54 0.40 -3.49
N LEU A 48 -0.77 0.31 -3.19
CA LEU A 48 -1.83 0.83 -4.03
C LEU A 48 -2.07 2.33 -3.80
N TYR A 49 -2.26 2.73 -2.54
CA TYR A 49 -2.47 4.12 -2.16
C TYR A 49 -1.39 4.58 -1.18
N GLY A 50 -0.98 5.85 -1.30
CA GLY A 50 -0.07 6.53 -0.38
C GLY A 50 -0.75 7.73 0.28
N THR A 51 0.05 8.72 0.69
CA THR A 51 -0.38 9.91 1.45
C THR A 51 -1.44 10.78 0.77
N GLY A 52 -1.68 10.61 -0.53
CA GLY A 52 -2.71 11.35 -1.29
C GLY A 52 -4.12 10.77 -1.21
N PHE A 53 -4.35 9.71 -0.44
CA PHE A 53 -5.67 9.11 -0.35
C PHE A 53 -6.59 9.91 0.60
N HIS A 54 -7.77 10.27 0.11
CA HIS A 54 -8.82 10.96 0.86
C HIS A 54 -10.22 10.45 0.47
N GLY A 55 -11.10 10.33 1.45
CA GLY A 55 -12.51 9.98 1.25
C GLY A 55 -12.75 8.50 0.94
N GLU A 56 -13.61 8.22 -0.03
CA GLU A 56 -14.03 6.87 -0.38
C GLU A 56 -13.10 6.21 -1.41
N GLN A 57 -12.95 4.89 -1.30
CA GLN A 57 -12.21 4.12 -2.28
C GLN A 57 -12.99 4.01 -3.60
N ARG A 58 -12.27 4.10 -4.72
CA ARG A 58 -12.83 3.73 -6.02
C ARG A 58 -13.16 2.23 -6.07
N PRO A 59 -14.08 1.77 -6.93
CA PRO A 59 -14.41 0.35 -7.04
C PRO A 59 -13.19 -0.56 -7.27
N SER A 60 -12.21 -0.12 -8.08
CA SER A 60 -10.96 -0.84 -8.33
C SER A 60 -10.09 -0.97 -7.07
N GLY A 61 -9.94 0.10 -6.32
CA GLY A 61 -9.21 0.09 -5.06
C GLY A 61 -9.88 -0.76 -3.99
N LEU A 62 -11.21 -0.66 -3.88
CA LEU A 62 -11.99 -1.49 -2.96
C LEU A 62 -11.84 -2.99 -3.30
N ALA A 63 -11.85 -3.35 -4.58
CA ALA A 63 -11.61 -4.71 -5.04
C ALA A 63 -10.18 -5.18 -4.72
N ALA A 64 -9.17 -4.31 -4.92
CA ALA A 64 -7.78 -4.63 -4.60
C ALA A 64 -7.57 -4.82 -3.09
N CYS A 65 -8.10 -3.93 -2.25
CA CYS A 65 -8.07 -4.09 -0.79
C CYS A 65 -8.83 -5.36 -0.35
N GLY A 66 -9.94 -5.70 -1.02
CA GLY A 66 -10.65 -6.95 -0.82
C GLY A 66 -9.80 -8.18 -1.12
N LEU A 67 -9.02 -8.14 -2.20
CA LEU A 67 -8.05 -9.17 -2.57
C LEU A 67 -6.95 -9.30 -1.51
N ILE A 68 -6.36 -8.20 -1.08
CA ILE A 68 -5.34 -8.19 0.00
C ILE A 68 -5.89 -8.86 1.26
N ARG A 69 -7.07 -8.44 1.73
CA ARG A 69 -7.70 -9.02 2.93
C ARG A 69 -7.98 -10.52 2.78
N ARG A 70 -8.40 -10.97 1.59
CA ARG A 70 -8.63 -12.39 1.34
C ARG A 70 -7.33 -13.18 1.39
N LEU A 71 -6.27 -12.69 0.76
CA LEU A 71 -4.96 -13.33 0.79
C LEU A 71 -4.38 -13.37 2.20
N HIS A 72 -4.53 -12.29 2.97
CA HIS A 72 -4.15 -12.24 4.39
C HIS A 72 -4.89 -13.32 5.21
N LYS A 73 -6.21 -13.44 5.05
CA LYS A 73 -7.01 -14.49 5.70
C LYS A 73 -6.58 -15.90 5.29
N SER A 74 -5.99 -16.06 4.12
CA SER A 74 -5.44 -17.33 3.63
C SER A 74 -4.01 -17.61 4.11
N GLY A 75 -3.45 -16.73 4.95
CA GLY A 75 -2.15 -16.89 5.60
C GLY A 75 -0.99 -16.17 4.90
N ALA A 76 -1.24 -15.32 3.92
CA ALA A 76 -0.21 -14.46 3.35
C ALA A 76 0.18 -13.37 4.34
N PHE A 77 1.48 -13.11 4.50
CA PHE A 77 1.99 -11.95 5.24
C PHE A 77 1.76 -10.68 4.43
N VAL A 78 1.15 -9.65 5.02
CA VAL A 78 0.86 -8.39 4.34
C VAL A 78 1.81 -7.29 4.81
N LEU A 79 2.58 -6.72 3.86
CA LEU A 79 3.44 -5.58 4.07
C LEU A 79 2.82 -4.37 3.38
N ALA A 80 2.56 -3.29 4.13
CA ALA A 80 2.11 -2.02 3.57
C ALA A 80 3.29 -1.07 3.36
N VAL A 81 3.31 -0.45 2.18
CA VAL A 81 4.29 0.59 1.81
C VAL A 81 3.75 1.94 2.24
N ASP A 82 4.40 2.54 3.21
CA ASP A 82 4.07 3.81 3.88
C ASP A 82 2.83 3.73 4.78
N LEU A 83 1.73 3.20 4.29
CA LEU A 83 0.46 3.02 5.02
C LEU A 83 -0.40 1.94 4.36
N PRO A 84 -1.30 1.27 5.12
CA PRO A 84 -2.29 0.39 4.51
C PRO A 84 -3.28 1.18 3.66
N SER A 85 -3.60 0.65 2.47
CA SER A 85 -4.48 1.33 1.52
C SER A 85 -5.90 1.50 2.04
N GLY A 86 -6.47 2.70 1.84
CA GLY A 86 -7.80 3.08 2.29
C GLY A 86 -7.83 3.81 3.65
N ILE A 87 -6.69 4.31 4.11
CA ILE A 87 -6.61 5.13 5.32
C ILE A 87 -6.19 6.55 4.95
N ASN A 88 -6.89 7.55 5.47
CA ASN A 88 -6.52 8.95 5.32
C ASN A 88 -5.29 9.24 6.19
N THR A 89 -4.23 9.75 5.60
CA THR A 89 -2.94 9.97 6.25
C THR A 89 -3.01 10.98 7.39
N ASP A 90 -3.76 12.05 7.20
CA ASP A 90 -3.78 13.21 8.10
C ASP A 90 -4.74 13.03 9.27
N THR A 91 -5.85 12.33 9.04
CA THR A 91 -6.92 12.17 10.02
C THR A 91 -6.96 10.79 10.67
N GLY A 92 -6.34 9.78 10.05
CA GLY A 92 -6.49 8.38 10.45
C GLY A 92 -7.90 7.82 10.17
N GLU A 93 -8.72 8.53 9.38
CA GLU A 93 -10.04 8.02 8.98
C GLU A 93 -9.88 6.80 8.09
N VAL A 94 -10.59 5.74 8.45
CA VAL A 94 -10.53 4.45 7.75
C VAL A 94 -11.71 4.32 6.82
N ALA A 95 -11.45 4.27 5.51
CA ALA A 95 -12.49 4.02 4.52
C ALA A 95 -13.01 2.59 4.62
N GLU A 96 -14.27 2.38 4.21
CA GLU A 96 -14.84 1.05 4.14
C GLU A 96 -13.97 0.15 3.27
N GLY A 97 -13.65 -1.03 3.79
CA GLY A 97 -12.85 -2.00 3.06
C GLY A 97 -11.35 -1.72 2.98
N ALA A 98 -10.81 -0.82 3.80
CA ALA A 98 -9.37 -0.60 3.89
C ALA A 98 -8.56 -1.89 4.09
N ALA A 99 -7.32 -1.89 3.63
CA ALA A 99 -6.38 -2.99 3.83
C ALA A 99 -5.96 -3.09 5.30
N HIS A 100 -5.44 -4.27 5.66
CA HIS A 100 -4.86 -4.55 6.97
C HIS A 100 -3.49 -5.18 6.74
N ALA A 101 -2.47 -4.64 7.37
CA ALA A 101 -1.09 -5.11 7.25
C ALA A 101 -0.63 -5.81 8.54
N ASP A 102 0.32 -6.74 8.38
CA ASP A 102 1.11 -7.30 9.49
C ASP A 102 2.30 -6.39 9.80
N LEU A 103 2.83 -5.72 8.77
CA LEU A 103 3.93 -4.79 8.86
C LEU A 103 3.68 -3.59 7.96
N THR A 104 3.86 -2.39 8.49
CA THR A 104 3.91 -1.15 7.71
C THR A 104 5.32 -0.59 7.76
N VAL A 105 5.92 -0.37 6.59
CA VAL A 105 7.20 0.34 6.46
C VAL A 105 6.90 1.76 6.01
N THR A 106 6.92 2.70 6.95
CA THR A 106 6.74 4.12 6.66
C THR A 106 8.08 4.79 6.41
N PHE A 107 8.07 5.85 5.61
CA PHE A 107 9.29 6.53 5.18
C PHE A 107 9.49 7.84 5.93
N ASP A 108 10.74 8.09 6.35
CA ASP A 108 11.21 9.30 6.97
C ASP A 108 10.60 9.58 8.36
N SER A 109 9.29 9.64 8.48
CA SER A 109 8.61 9.98 9.73
C SER A 109 7.27 9.26 9.87
N TYR A 110 6.80 9.11 11.12
CA TYR A 110 5.45 8.64 11.39
C TYR A 110 4.42 9.69 10.96
N LYS A 111 3.34 9.25 10.35
CA LYS A 111 2.20 10.07 9.95
C LYS A 111 1.11 10.01 11.03
N PRO A 112 0.19 11.00 11.10
CA PRO A 112 -0.89 11.00 12.09
C PRO A 112 -1.69 9.70 12.15
N LEU A 113 -1.95 9.06 10.99
CA LEU A 113 -2.66 7.77 10.93
C LEU A 113 -2.01 6.66 11.75
N HIS A 114 -0.66 6.65 11.87
CA HIS A 114 0.06 5.61 12.60
C HIS A 114 -0.17 5.67 14.11
N MET A 115 -0.62 6.83 14.60
CA MET A 115 -0.86 7.11 16.02
C MET A 115 -2.36 7.18 16.36
N ALA A 116 -3.23 7.24 15.36
CA ALA A 116 -4.68 7.34 15.56
C ALA A 116 -5.27 6.00 16.01
N GLU A 117 -6.15 6.02 17.01
CA GLU A 117 -6.82 4.82 17.54
C GLU A 117 -7.62 4.07 16.48
N SER A 118 -8.15 4.78 15.47
CA SER A 118 -8.93 4.21 14.37
C SER A 118 -8.11 3.42 13.38
N SER A 119 -6.88 3.84 13.08
CA SER A 119 -6.06 3.31 11.99
C SER A 119 -4.83 2.54 12.45
N ALA A 120 -4.23 2.88 13.59
CA ALA A 120 -3.06 2.18 14.10
C ALA A 120 -3.22 0.64 14.18
N PRO A 121 -4.38 0.09 14.57
CA PRO A 121 -4.57 -1.36 14.59
C PRO A 121 -4.52 -2.03 13.21
N LEU A 122 -4.70 -1.27 12.12
CA LEU A 122 -4.62 -1.80 10.76
C LEU A 122 -3.20 -1.80 10.20
N CYS A 123 -2.27 -1.08 10.85
CA CYS A 123 -0.89 -0.94 10.39
C CYS A 123 0.02 -2.12 10.78
N GLY A 124 -0.40 -2.95 11.73
CA GLY A 124 0.44 -4.00 12.29
C GLY A 124 1.66 -3.44 13.02
N GLU A 125 2.80 -4.11 12.91
CA GLU A 125 4.08 -3.54 13.34
C GLU A 125 4.45 -2.38 12.42
N ILE A 126 4.98 -1.28 12.98
CA ILE A 126 5.36 -0.12 12.18
C ILE A 126 6.85 0.12 12.30
N VAL A 127 7.53 0.13 11.15
CA VAL A 127 8.96 0.43 11.03
C VAL A 127 9.11 1.72 10.23
N CYS A 128 9.79 2.71 10.81
CA CYS A 128 10.14 3.94 10.11
C CYS A 128 11.52 3.77 9.44
N ALA A 129 11.53 3.81 8.11
CA ALA A 129 12.73 3.69 7.31
C ALA A 129 13.32 5.07 7.01
N ASP A 130 14.60 5.26 7.34
CA ASP A 130 15.36 6.41 6.90
C ASP A 130 15.58 6.33 5.38
N ILE A 131 15.15 7.35 4.67
CA ILE A 131 15.29 7.48 3.20
C ILE A 131 16.25 8.60 2.82
N GLY A 132 17.04 9.12 3.77
CA GLY A 132 18.08 10.12 3.55
C GLY A 132 17.57 11.56 3.48
N ILE A 133 16.36 11.84 3.97
CA ILE A 133 15.89 13.21 4.18
C ILE A 133 16.61 13.75 5.43
N ARG A 134 17.27 14.90 5.29
CA ARG A 134 18.04 15.49 6.38
C ARG A 134 17.13 16.30 7.31
N ASP A 135 17.43 16.29 8.60
CA ASP A 135 16.68 17.04 9.63
C ASP A 135 16.53 18.53 9.27
N GLU A 136 17.57 19.13 8.66
CA GLU A 136 17.57 20.53 8.20
C GLU A 136 16.55 20.86 7.10
N TRP A 137 15.95 19.83 6.48
CA TRP A 137 14.94 19.98 5.43
C TRP A 137 13.53 19.78 5.97
N HIS A 138 13.39 19.37 7.22
CA HIS A 138 12.09 19.30 7.88
C HIS A 138 11.65 20.73 8.26
N PRO A 139 10.38 21.11 8.04
CA PRO A 139 9.88 22.36 8.56
C PRO A 139 9.97 22.33 10.09
N GLU A 140 10.46 23.41 10.67
CA GLU A 140 10.38 23.60 12.13
C GLU A 140 8.88 23.63 12.53
N PHE A 141 8.48 22.74 13.43
CA PHE A 141 7.15 22.70 14.00
C PHE A 141 7.08 23.62 15.21
#